data_7444025eba0ac2ecbdb6576494ed104a
#
_entry.id   7444025eba0ac2ecbdb6576494ed104a
#
_cell.length_a   1.000
_cell.length_b   1.000
_cell.length_c   1.000
_cell.angle_alpha   90.00
_cell.angle_beta   90.00
_cell.angle_gamma   90.00
#
_symmetry.space_group_name_H-M   'P 1'
#
loop_
_entity.id
_entity.type
_entity.pdbx_description
1 polymer ?
#
loop_
_entity_poly.entity_id
_entity_poly.type
_entity_poly.pdbx_seq_one_letter_code
_entity_poly.pdbx_strand_id
1 'polypeptide(L)'
;MSRRRVIGQAEILREPKFGNLDVAKFMNVVMLSGKKSIAESIVYGAFEAIQNKTGKDPIEIFSQALSNVKPMVEVKSRRVGGANYQVPVEVRPQRRAALAMRWIREAAKKRGEKSMAQRLANELVEASEGRGAAMKRRDEVHRMAEAHKAFSHFRF
;
A
#
# COMPACT_ATOMS: atom_id res chain seq x y z
N MET A 1 4.35 -31.07 21.46
CA MET A 1 4.64 -31.04 20.01
C MET A 1 3.43 -30.53 19.24
N SER A 2 3.63 -29.55 18.38
CA SER A 2 2.55 -29.08 17.51
C SER A 2 2.16 -30.16 16.52
N ARG A 3 0.89 -30.56 16.49
CA ARG A 3 0.36 -31.51 15.52
C ARG A 3 0.06 -30.88 14.16
N ARG A 4 0.23 -29.54 14.04
CA ARG A 4 -0.02 -28.81 12.81
C ARG A 4 1.30 -28.61 12.07
N ARG A 5 1.34 -29.03 10.82
CA ARG A 5 2.46 -28.72 9.93
C ARG A 5 2.54 -27.21 9.74
N VAL A 6 3.69 -26.63 10.02
CA VAL A 6 3.94 -25.22 9.69
C VAL A 6 4.10 -25.13 8.18
N ILE A 7 3.13 -24.48 7.54
CA ILE A 7 3.21 -24.19 6.11
C ILE A 7 3.98 -22.88 5.98
N GLY A 8 5.13 -22.92 5.34
CA GLY A 8 5.90 -21.73 5.03
C GLY A 8 5.10 -20.78 4.13
N GLN A 9 5.42 -19.51 4.17
CA GLN A 9 4.84 -18.54 3.22
C GLN A 9 5.26 -18.90 1.80
N ALA A 10 4.29 -18.83 0.88
CA ALA A 10 4.57 -19.04 -0.53
C ALA A 10 5.53 -17.95 -1.03
N GLU A 11 6.54 -18.36 -1.80
CA GLU A 11 7.44 -17.42 -2.44
C GLU A 11 6.70 -16.63 -3.52
N ILE A 12 6.84 -15.32 -3.51
CA ILE A 12 6.27 -14.44 -4.52
C ILE A 12 7.31 -14.26 -5.63
N LEU A 13 7.00 -14.80 -6.81
CA LEU A 13 7.86 -14.64 -7.97
C LEU A 13 7.70 -13.24 -8.57
N ARG A 14 8.78 -12.73 -9.14
CA ARG A 14 8.75 -11.47 -9.89
C ARG A 14 7.83 -11.61 -11.09
N GLU A 15 7.07 -10.54 -11.37
CA GLU A 15 6.22 -10.56 -12.55
C GLU A 15 7.08 -10.51 -13.85
N PRO A 16 6.61 -11.15 -14.95
CA PRO A 16 7.50 -11.38 -16.10
C PRO A 16 7.76 -10.14 -16.97
N LYS A 17 6.84 -9.18 -17.01
CA LYS A 17 6.96 -8.03 -17.93
C LYS A 17 8.04 -7.03 -17.50
N PHE A 18 8.10 -6.71 -16.21
CA PHE A 18 9.06 -5.74 -15.65
C PHE A 18 10.09 -6.39 -14.74
N GLY A 19 9.92 -7.65 -14.40
CA GLY A 19 10.81 -8.36 -13.48
C GLY A 19 10.83 -7.77 -12.07
N ASN A 20 9.76 -7.10 -11.66
CA ASN A 20 9.71 -6.33 -10.42
C ASN A 20 8.87 -7.06 -9.35
N LEU A 21 9.48 -7.27 -8.19
CA LEU A 21 8.83 -7.97 -7.08
C LEU A 21 7.68 -7.14 -6.46
N ASP A 22 7.85 -5.83 -6.35
CA ASP A 22 6.81 -4.95 -5.79
C ASP A 22 5.59 -4.89 -6.70
N VAL A 23 5.78 -4.94 -8.01
CA VAL A 23 4.67 -5.03 -8.98
C VAL A 23 3.91 -6.34 -8.79
N ALA A 24 4.61 -7.45 -8.61
CA ALA A 24 3.98 -8.75 -8.34
C ALA A 24 3.17 -8.73 -7.03
N LYS A 25 3.70 -8.14 -5.98
CA LYS A 25 3.00 -7.97 -4.71
C LYS A 25 1.77 -7.07 -4.88
N PHE A 26 1.89 -6.01 -5.67
CA PHE A 26 0.79 -5.09 -5.93
C PHE A 26 -0.36 -5.77 -6.70
N MET A 27 -0.04 -6.62 -7.66
CA MET A 27 -1.04 -7.45 -8.34
C MET A 27 -1.83 -8.31 -7.35
N ASN A 28 -1.15 -8.92 -6.38
CA ASN A 28 -1.80 -9.70 -5.33
C ASN A 28 -2.70 -8.83 -4.44
N VAL A 29 -2.31 -7.60 -4.16
CA VAL A 29 -3.12 -6.64 -3.39
C VAL A 29 -4.38 -6.21 -4.17
N VAL A 30 -4.26 -6.01 -5.46
CA VAL A 30 -5.38 -5.62 -6.34
C VAL A 30 -6.34 -6.78 -6.58
N MET A 31 -5.84 -8.00 -6.55
CA MET A 31 -6.60 -9.20 -6.87
C MET A 31 -7.82 -9.40 -5.95
N LEU A 32 -8.95 -9.78 -6.54
CA LEU A 32 -10.17 -10.17 -5.83
C LEU A 32 -10.53 -11.61 -6.17
N SER A 33 -10.90 -12.40 -5.15
CA SER A 33 -11.41 -13.76 -5.31
C SER A 33 -10.50 -14.69 -6.14
N GLY A 34 -9.19 -14.52 -6.03
CA GLY A 34 -8.20 -15.31 -6.75
C GLY A 34 -8.10 -15.04 -8.26
N LYS A 35 -8.75 -14.01 -8.76
CA LYS A 35 -8.76 -13.66 -10.19
C LYS A 35 -7.51 -12.91 -10.60
N LYS A 36 -6.38 -13.61 -10.64
CA LYS A 36 -5.06 -13.02 -10.88
C LYS A 36 -4.90 -12.41 -12.26
N SER A 37 -5.41 -13.06 -13.30
CA SER A 37 -5.33 -12.55 -14.67
C SER A 37 -6.01 -11.19 -14.83
N ILE A 38 -7.12 -10.97 -14.13
CA ILE A 38 -7.82 -9.68 -14.11
C ILE A 38 -6.96 -8.63 -13.40
N ALA A 39 -6.37 -8.97 -12.26
CA ALA A 39 -5.47 -8.07 -11.54
C ALA A 39 -4.24 -7.68 -12.37
N GLU A 40 -3.65 -8.63 -13.07
CA GLU A 40 -2.54 -8.38 -13.99
C GLU A 40 -2.93 -7.41 -15.11
N SER A 41 -4.09 -7.63 -15.73
CA SER A 41 -4.62 -6.74 -16.78
C SER A 41 -4.84 -5.32 -16.26
N ILE A 42 -5.36 -5.18 -15.04
CA ILE A 42 -5.60 -3.87 -14.41
C ILE A 42 -4.28 -3.16 -14.17
N VAL A 43 -3.29 -3.82 -13.59
CA VAL A 43 -1.99 -3.22 -13.26
C VAL A 43 -1.21 -2.86 -14.52
N TYR A 44 -1.15 -3.75 -15.49
CA TYR A 44 -0.48 -3.45 -16.76
C TYR A 44 -1.20 -2.35 -17.54
N GLY A 45 -2.53 -2.35 -17.55
CA GLY A 45 -3.32 -1.28 -18.15
C GLY A 45 -3.09 0.07 -17.46
N ALA A 46 -2.96 0.08 -16.14
CA ALA A 46 -2.61 1.28 -15.38
C ALA A 46 -1.22 1.81 -15.76
N PHE A 47 -0.24 0.93 -15.90
CA PHE A 47 1.12 1.32 -16.27
C PHE A 47 1.19 1.85 -17.71
N GLU A 48 0.47 1.25 -18.63
CA GLU A 48 0.34 1.75 -19.98
C GLU A 48 -0.30 3.15 -20.01
N ALA A 49 -1.37 3.36 -19.26
CA ALA A 49 -2.02 4.66 -19.11
C ALA A 49 -1.07 5.72 -18.50
N ILE A 50 -0.25 5.36 -17.52
CA ILE A 50 0.76 6.25 -16.95
C ILE A 50 1.77 6.68 -18.02
N GLN A 51 2.30 5.74 -18.77
CA GLN A 51 3.28 6.02 -19.82
C GLN A 51 2.69 6.94 -20.91
N ASN A 52 1.46 6.66 -21.34
CA ASN A 52 0.78 7.48 -22.34
C ASN A 52 0.47 8.89 -21.85
N LYS A 53 0.10 9.04 -20.57
CA LYS A 53 -0.27 10.32 -19.97
C LYS A 53 0.94 11.19 -19.61
N THR A 54 1.99 10.59 -19.05
CA THR A 54 3.13 11.33 -18.48
C THR A 54 4.38 11.26 -19.36
N GLY A 55 4.49 10.29 -20.24
CA GLY A 55 5.70 9.99 -21.01
C GLY A 55 6.84 9.43 -20.16
N LYS A 56 6.63 9.19 -18.87
CA LYS A 56 7.62 8.67 -17.92
C LYS A 56 7.50 7.16 -17.77
N ASP A 57 8.58 6.54 -17.29
CA ASP A 57 8.60 5.12 -16.97
C ASP A 57 7.57 4.82 -15.87
N PRO A 58 6.58 3.95 -16.12
CA PRO A 58 5.58 3.61 -15.11
C PRO A 58 6.16 2.96 -13.85
N ILE A 59 7.28 2.24 -13.94
CA ILE A 59 7.94 1.66 -12.77
C ILE A 59 8.50 2.77 -11.86
N GLU A 60 9.09 3.81 -12.42
CA GLU A 60 9.57 4.95 -11.63
C GLU A 60 8.43 5.67 -10.92
N ILE A 61 7.32 5.91 -11.62
CA ILE A 61 6.12 6.51 -11.04
C ILE A 61 5.57 5.62 -9.91
N PHE A 62 5.45 4.33 -10.13
CA PHE A 62 5.01 3.36 -9.14
C PHE A 62 5.91 3.35 -7.91
N SER A 63 7.22 3.28 -8.10
CA SER A 63 8.20 3.27 -7.00
C SER A 63 8.15 4.56 -6.20
N GLN A 64 8.04 5.70 -6.87
CA GLN A 64 7.93 7.01 -6.22
C GLN A 64 6.61 7.14 -5.45
N ALA A 65 5.50 6.67 -6.01
CA ALA A 65 4.20 6.66 -5.35
C ALA A 65 4.24 5.82 -4.06
N LEU A 66 4.79 4.60 -4.13
CA LEU A 66 4.95 3.76 -2.94
C LEU A 66 5.82 4.43 -1.89
N SER A 67 6.96 4.99 -2.29
CA SER A 67 7.87 5.67 -1.39
C SER A 67 7.18 6.84 -0.66
N ASN A 68 6.38 7.61 -1.37
CA ASN A 68 5.65 8.74 -0.79
C ASN A 68 4.53 8.30 0.17
N VAL A 69 3.81 7.22 -0.15
CA VAL A 69 2.66 6.76 0.64
C VAL A 69 3.06 5.90 1.85
N LYS A 70 4.24 5.31 1.84
CA LYS A 70 4.71 4.48 2.97
C LYS A 70 4.67 5.22 4.30
N PRO A 71 3.92 4.73 5.30
CA PRO A 71 3.91 5.34 6.62
C PRO A 71 5.13 4.92 7.42
N MET A 72 5.71 5.86 8.17
CA MET A 72 6.82 5.60 9.07
C MET A 72 6.35 5.13 10.44
N VAL A 73 5.17 5.62 10.87
CA VAL A 73 4.58 5.35 12.16
C VAL A 73 3.08 5.07 11.99
N GLU A 74 2.54 4.29 12.90
CA GLU A 74 1.10 4.04 13.00
C GLU A 74 0.69 4.02 14.46
N VAL A 75 -0.60 3.94 14.71
CA VAL A 75 -1.16 3.87 16.07
C VAL A 75 -1.74 2.48 16.29
N LYS A 76 -1.35 1.84 17.39
CA LYS A 76 -1.92 0.57 17.83
C LYS A 76 -2.61 0.74 19.17
N SER A 77 -3.75 0.09 19.33
CA SER A 77 -4.43 0.03 20.63
C SER A 77 -3.68 -0.90 21.58
N ARG A 78 -3.45 -0.44 22.79
CA ARG A 78 -2.92 -1.24 23.88
C ARG A 78 -3.75 -1.04 25.13
N ARG A 79 -4.09 -2.13 25.79
CA ARG A 79 -4.80 -2.07 27.05
C ARG A 79 -3.80 -2.03 28.22
N VAL A 80 -3.86 -0.98 29.01
CA VAL A 80 -3.02 -0.78 30.20
C VAL A 80 -3.91 -0.37 31.37
N GLY A 81 -3.88 -1.12 32.47
CA GLY A 81 -4.65 -0.79 33.68
C GLY A 81 -6.17 -0.72 33.44
N GLY A 82 -6.72 -1.51 32.50
CA GLY A 82 -8.14 -1.51 32.19
C GLY A 82 -8.60 -0.45 31.17
N ALA A 83 -7.73 0.49 30.82
CA ALA A 83 -7.99 1.51 29.80
C ALA A 83 -7.32 1.17 28.48
N ASN A 84 -7.94 1.55 27.37
CA ASN A 84 -7.37 1.40 26.04
C ASN A 84 -6.65 2.68 25.64
N TYR A 85 -5.38 2.54 25.26
CA TYR A 85 -4.55 3.64 24.79
C TYR A 85 -4.19 3.43 23.32
N GLN A 86 -4.20 4.50 22.56
CA GLN A 86 -3.65 4.53 21.21
C GLN A 86 -2.16 4.83 21.31
N VAL A 87 -1.32 3.86 20.96
CA VAL A 87 0.13 3.95 21.14
C VAL A 87 0.81 4.08 19.78
N PRO A 88 1.57 5.17 19.51
CA PRO A 88 2.33 5.29 18.27
C PRO A 88 3.48 4.29 18.25
N VAL A 89 3.62 3.57 17.17
CA VAL A 89 4.68 2.57 16.95
C VAL A 89 5.30 2.75 15.58
N GLU A 90 6.58 2.43 15.46
CA GLU A 90 7.27 2.41 14.18
C GLU A 90 6.75 1.25 13.33
N VAL A 91 6.55 1.51 12.05
CA VAL A 91 6.09 0.51 11.08
C VAL A 91 7.30 -0.22 10.48
N ARG A 92 7.28 -1.54 10.48
CA ARG A 92 8.32 -2.35 9.84
C ARG A 92 8.32 -2.14 8.32
N PRO A 93 9.50 -2.21 7.65
CA PRO A 93 9.59 -1.94 6.20
C PRO A 93 8.62 -2.75 5.33
N GLN A 94 8.45 -4.04 5.61
CA GLN A 94 7.51 -4.88 4.87
C GLN A 94 6.06 -4.42 5.03
N ARG A 95 5.69 -4.02 6.24
CA ARG A 95 4.35 -3.50 6.51
C ARG A 95 4.13 -2.12 5.89
N ARG A 96 5.16 -1.28 5.83
CA ARG A 96 5.09 0.02 5.15
C ARG A 96 4.66 -0.15 3.69
N ALA A 97 5.33 -1.07 2.99
CA ALA A 97 5.02 -1.36 1.59
C ALA A 97 3.59 -1.92 1.45
N ALA A 98 3.19 -2.86 2.29
CA ALA A 98 1.86 -3.46 2.26
C ALA A 98 0.76 -2.41 2.51
N LEU A 99 0.95 -1.53 3.49
CA LEU A 99 0.01 -0.45 3.78
C LEU A 99 -0.08 0.55 2.63
N ALA A 100 1.04 0.94 2.04
CA ALA A 100 1.08 1.84 0.90
C ALA A 100 0.28 1.27 -0.28
N MET A 101 0.51 0.01 -0.62
CA MET A 101 -0.20 -0.68 -1.71
C MET A 101 -1.72 -0.75 -1.43
N ARG A 102 -2.09 -1.09 -0.21
CA ARG A 102 -3.50 -1.17 0.20
C ARG A 102 -4.19 0.18 0.12
N TRP A 103 -3.55 1.22 0.61
CA TRP A 103 -4.13 2.56 0.58
C TRP A 103 -4.27 3.12 -0.83
N ILE A 104 -3.30 2.85 -1.69
CA ILE A 104 -3.39 3.21 -3.12
C ILE A 104 -4.56 2.48 -3.78
N ARG A 105 -4.71 1.17 -3.55
CA ARG A 105 -5.84 0.40 -4.07
C ARG A 105 -7.18 0.97 -3.59
N GLU A 106 -7.32 1.20 -2.28
CA GLU A 106 -8.57 1.72 -1.70
C GLU A 106 -8.90 3.13 -2.21
N ALA A 107 -7.89 3.99 -2.31
CA ALA A 107 -8.05 5.33 -2.86
C ALA A 107 -8.47 5.29 -4.34
N ALA A 108 -7.88 4.41 -5.13
CA ALA A 108 -8.25 4.22 -6.52
C ALA A 108 -9.70 3.76 -6.69
N LYS A 109 -10.14 2.81 -5.87
CA LYS A 109 -11.54 2.33 -5.90
C LYS A 109 -12.58 3.43 -5.74
N LYS A 110 -12.27 4.45 -4.98
CA LYS A 110 -13.20 5.57 -4.69
C LYS A 110 -13.18 6.66 -5.76
N ARG A 111 -12.32 6.56 -6.74
CA ARG A 111 -12.22 7.54 -7.83
C ARG A 111 -13.36 7.38 -8.84
N GLY A 112 -13.59 8.42 -9.61
CA GLY A 112 -14.70 8.49 -10.56
C GLY A 112 -14.40 8.07 -11.99
N GLU A 113 -13.16 7.69 -12.32
CA GLU A 113 -12.82 7.24 -13.67
C GLU A 113 -13.53 5.93 -14.03
N LYS A 114 -13.73 5.67 -15.30
CA LYS A 114 -14.56 4.55 -15.79
C LYS A 114 -14.00 3.17 -15.46
N SER A 115 -12.69 2.97 -15.57
CA SER A 115 -12.05 1.67 -15.32
C SER A 115 -11.13 1.71 -14.12
N MET A 116 -10.91 0.55 -13.50
CA MET A 116 -9.97 0.44 -12.40
C MET A 116 -8.53 0.72 -12.85
N ALA A 117 -8.17 0.36 -14.08
CA ALA A 117 -6.86 0.68 -14.65
C ALA A 117 -6.62 2.20 -14.70
N GLN A 118 -7.60 2.97 -15.16
CA GLN A 118 -7.52 4.43 -15.18
C GLN A 118 -7.48 5.04 -13.78
N ARG A 119 -8.28 4.50 -12.86
CA ARG A 119 -8.29 4.93 -11.46
C ARG A 119 -6.93 4.71 -10.79
N LEU A 120 -6.35 3.54 -10.96
CA LEU A 120 -5.01 3.23 -10.45
C LEU A 120 -3.94 4.11 -11.07
N ALA A 121 -3.98 4.29 -12.39
CA ALA A 121 -3.03 5.15 -13.08
C ALA A 121 -3.03 6.56 -12.50
N ASN A 122 -4.20 7.16 -12.36
CA ASN A 122 -4.33 8.53 -11.86
C ASN A 122 -3.96 8.64 -10.39
N GLU A 123 -4.32 7.67 -9.56
CA GLU A 123 -3.92 7.67 -8.15
C GLU A 123 -2.40 7.53 -7.99
N LEU A 124 -1.77 6.64 -8.76
CA LEU A 124 -0.31 6.48 -8.74
C LEU A 124 0.42 7.75 -9.19
N VAL A 125 -0.07 8.40 -10.24
CA VAL A 125 0.52 9.68 -10.70
C VAL A 125 0.41 10.76 -9.63
N GLU A 126 -0.76 10.92 -9.05
CA GLU A 126 -0.97 11.90 -7.97
C GLU A 126 -0.12 11.58 -6.74
N ALA A 127 -0.07 10.32 -6.32
CA ALA A 127 0.75 9.89 -5.19
C ALA A 127 2.25 10.14 -5.45
N SER A 128 2.71 9.92 -6.68
CA SER A 128 4.11 10.21 -7.06
C SER A 128 4.46 11.70 -6.94
N GLU A 129 3.46 12.55 -7.07
CA GLU A 129 3.58 14.01 -6.92
C GLU A 129 3.29 14.49 -5.47
N GLY A 130 3.08 13.56 -4.55
CA GLY A 130 2.82 13.88 -3.13
C GLY A 130 1.40 14.34 -2.83
N ARG A 131 0.43 14.01 -3.67
CA ARG A 131 -0.98 14.38 -3.51
C ARG A 131 -1.91 13.19 -3.72
N GLY A 132 -3.20 13.38 -3.55
CA GLY A 132 -4.22 12.34 -3.71
C GLY A 132 -4.67 11.73 -2.39
N ALA A 133 -5.70 10.86 -2.46
CA ALA A 133 -6.34 10.29 -1.29
C ALA A 133 -5.44 9.33 -0.49
N ALA A 134 -4.57 8.59 -1.17
CA ALA A 134 -3.60 7.72 -0.50
C ALA A 134 -2.60 8.53 0.34
N MET A 135 -2.12 9.65 -0.17
CA MET A 135 -1.26 10.57 0.57
C MET A 135 -1.99 11.19 1.77
N LYS A 136 -3.24 11.56 1.60
CA LYS A 136 -4.08 12.04 2.72
C LYS A 136 -4.20 10.99 3.82
N ARG A 137 -4.37 9.74 3.47
CA ARG A 137 -4.45 8.64 4.42
C ARG A 137 -3.14 8.51 5.23
N ARG A 138 -2.00 8.57 4.55
CA ARG A 138 -0.70 8.57 5.23
C ARG A 138 -0.58 9.74 6.21
N ASP A 139 -0.94 10.93 5.77
CA ASP A 139 -0.86 12.13 6.59
C ASP A 139 -1.80 12.08 7.80
N GLU A 140 -2.99 11.52 7.65
CA GLU A 140 -3.90 11.28 8.78
C GLU A 140 -3.31 10.32 9.80
N VAL A 141 -2.73 9.21 9.35
CA VAL A 141 -2.08 8.23 10.24
C VAL A 141 -0.91 8.86 10.98
N HIS A 142 -0.08 9.65 10.29
CA HIS A 142 1.04 10.37 10.91
C HIS A 142 0.54 11.41 11.93
N ARG A 143 -0.54 12.12 11.65
CA ARG A 143 -1.15 13.07 12.60
C ARG A 143 -1.70 12.37 13.84
N MET A 144 -2.36 11.22 13.66
CA MET A 144 -2.84 10.41 14.78
C MET A 144 -1.69 9.95 15.68
N ALA A 145 -0.59 9.49 15.08
CA ALA A 145 0.59 9.08 15.81
C ALA A 145 1.21 10.26 16.59
N GLU A 146 1.29 11.42 15.99
CA GLU A 146 1.79 12.64 16.64
C GLU A 146 0.87 13.09 17.78
N ALA A 147 -0.44 13.03 17.61
CA ALA A 147 -1.41 13.37 18.64
C ALA A 147 -1.31 12.47 19.87
N HIS A 148 -0.90 11.20 19.69
CA HIS A 148 -0.74 10.23 20.78
C HIS A 148 0.72 10.01 21.20
N LYS A 149 1.63 10.89 20.82
CA LYS A 149 3.07 10.79 21.10
C LYS A 149 3.38 10.64 22.60
N ALA A 150 2.59 11.25 23.46
CA ALA A 150 2.74 11.14 24.92
C ALA A 150 2.65 9.71 25.44
N PHE A 151 1.98 8.81 24.72
CA PHE A 151 1.82 7.40 25.08
C PHE A 151 2.86 6.47 24.46
N SER A 152 3.88 7.01 23.83
CA SER A 152 4.93 6.21 23.18
C SER A 152 5.69 5.27 24.13
N HIS A 153 5.72 5.59 25.42
CA HIS A 153 6.31 4.72 26.45
C HIS A 153 5.54 3.43 26.70
N PHE A 154 4.30 3.31 26.22
CA PHE A 154 3.52 2.07 26.26
C PHE A 154 3.78 1.13 25.08
N ARG A 155 4.86 1.30 24.35
CA ARG A 155 5.19 0.49 23.17
C ARG A 155 5.14 -1.02 23.45
N PHE A 156 4.73 -1.73 22.45
CA PHE A 156 4.71 -3.20 22.45
C PHE A 156 6.14 -3.76 22.38
#